data_03b658732138b04fadcc4685f9ca7059
#
_entry.id   03b658732138b04fadcc4685f9ca7059
#
_cell.length_a   1.000
_cell.length_b   1.000
_cell.length_c   1.000
_cell.angle_alpha   90.00
_cell.angle_beta   90.00
_cell.angle_gamma   90.00
#
_symmetry.space_group_name_H-M   'P 1'
#
loop_
_entity.id
_entity.type
_entity.pdbx_description
1 polymer ?
#
loop_
_entity_poly.entity_id
_entity_poly.type
_entity_poly.pdbx_seq_one_letter_code
_entity_poly.pdbx_strand_id
1 'polypeptide(L)'
;MAEIYVSTDVEADGPIPGPHSMLSFASAAYTADKQLIGTFSANLELLPDAKGHPLTMKWWKTEPEAWAACRQDLQDPKTEMKEYVKWVKKLPGKAVFVAYPAGFDFTFMFWYMMKFTGESPFSWSALDMKTFAMALSGLPYRSCIKPKLPKDWFDDLPHTHVALDDALEQGALFCNMLSLWQQHRQALGLPNEVMPAVEPEEAAVPGVSPRISSE
;
A
#
# COMPACT_ATOMS: atom_id res chain seq x y z
N MET A 1 4.95 -15.28 -14.22
CA MET A 1 3.61 -14.66 -13.98
C MET A 1 3.79 -13.16 -13.97
N ALA A 2 2.84 -12.41 -14.53
CA ALA A 2 2.88 -10.94 -14.52
C ALA A 2 2.75 -10.41 -13.08
N GLU A 3 3.33 -9.24 -12.83
CA GLU A 3 3.12 -8.50 -11.59
C GLU A 3 1.80 -7.76 -11.62
N ILE A 4 1.12 -7.72 -10.48
CA ILE A 4 -0.07 -6.91 -10.23
C ILE A 4 0.26 -5.93 -9.12
N TYR A 5 0.17 -4.65 -9.43
CA TYR A 5 0.51 -3.57 -8.52
C TYR A 5 -0.70 -3.17 -7.70
N VAL A 6 -0.63 -3.42 -6.41
CA VAL A 6 -1.71 -3.18 -5.46
C VAL A 6 -1.41 -1.87 -4.73
N SER A 7 -1.91 -0.78 -5.31
CA SER A 7 -1.83 0.55 -4.69
C SER A 7 -2.72 0.57 -3.46
N THR A 8 -2.14 0.86 -2.31
CA THR A 8 -2.84 0.80 -1.02
C THR A 8 -2.64 2.09 -0.26
N ASP A 9 -3.74 2.60 0.31
CA ASP A 9 -3.78 3.74 1.19
C ASP A 9 -4.40 3.36 2.53
N VAL A 10 -3.86 3.91 3.62
CA VAL A 10 -4.26 3.61 5.01
C VAL A 10 -4.54 4.89 5.77
N GLU A 11 -5.72 4.94 6.37
CA GLU A 11 -6.07 5.95 7.34
C GLU A 11 -5.96 5.40 8.77
N ALA A 12 -5.31 6.15 9.66
CA ALA A 12 -5.05 5.68 11.02
C ALA A 12 -5.24 6.80 12.06
N ASP A 13 -5.46 6.41 13.31
CA ASP A 13 -5.56 7.34 14.45
C ASP A 13 -4.21 7.63 15.13
N GLY A 14 -3.10 7.13 14.54
CA GLY A 14 -1.74 7.40 15.05
C GLY A 14 -0.64 6.79 14.18
N PRO A 15 0.64 6.98 14.55
CA PRO A 15 1.77 6.74 13.66
C PRO A 15 2.19 5.27 13.51
N ILE A 16 1.76 4.37 14.40
CA ILE A 16 2.16 2.96 14.39
C ILE A 16 1.00 2.05 14.81
N PRO A 17 0.87 0.85 14.21
CA PRO A 17 -0.17 -0.10 14.59
C PRO A 17 0.09 -0.71 15.97
N GLY A 18 -0.98 -1.14 16.61
CA GLY A 18 -0.97 -1.73 17.96
C GLY A 18 -1.34 -0.72 19.03
N PRO A 19 -0.48 0.25 19.39
CA PRO A 19 -0.86 1.39 20.21
C PRO A 19 -1.96 2.26 19.58
N HIS A 20 -2.02 2.26 18.25
CA HIS A 20 -3.00 3.00 17.45
C HIS A 20 -3.73 2.08 16.49
N SER A 21 -4.91 2.49 16.07
CA SER A 21 -5.77 1.73 15.16
C SER A 21 -5.62 2.21 13.72
N MET A 22 -5.68 1.27 12.78
CA MET A 22 -6.07 1.57 11.41
C MET A 22 -7.58 1.84 11.41
N LEU A 23 -7.98 2.99 10.87
CA LEU A 23 -9.37 3.42 10.80
C LEU A 23 -10.07 2.91 9.55
N SER A 24 -9.37 2.99 8.43
CA SER A 24 -9.78 2.47 7.13
C SER A 24 -8.56 2.12 6.29
N PHE A 25 -8.78 1.32 5.28
CA PHE A 25 -7.81 1.10 4.21
C PHE A 25 -8.51 0.79 2.91
N ALA A 26 -7.83 1.06 1.81
CA ALA A 26 -8.27 0.60 0.51
C ALA A 26 -7.09 0.21 -0.36
N SER A 27 -7.36 -0.66 -1.31
CA SER A 27 -6.42 -1.10 -2.32
C SER A 27 -7.05 -1.08 -3.70
N ALA A 28 -6.30 -0.61 -4.69
CA ALA A 28 -6.64 -0.65 -6.10
C ALA A 28 -5.57 -1.46 -6.85
N ALA A 29 -5.97 -2.57 -7.48
CA ALA A 29 -5.06 -3.48 -8.16
C ALA A 29 -4.96 -3.14 -9.65
N TYR A 30 -3.76 -2.89 -10.14
CA TYR A 30 -3.47 -2.51 -11.52
C TYR A 30 -2.51 -3.49 -12.20
N THR A 31 -2.68 -3.66 -13.50
CA THR A 31 -1.64 -4.24 -14.37
C THR A 31 -0.57 -3.19 -14.69
N ALA A 32 0.56 -3.62 -15.25
CA ALA A 32 1.64 -2.71 -15.66
C ALA A 32 1.23 -1.72 -16.78
N ASP A 33 0.21 -2.05 -17.55
CA ASP A 33 -0.40 -1.22 -18.60
C ASP A 33 -1.59 -0.39 -18.10
N LYS A 34 -1.67 -0.18 -16.78
CA LYS A 34 -2.65 0.71 -16.11
C LYS A 34 -4.11 0.20 -16.19
N GLN A 35 -4.34 -1.08 -16.42
CA GLN A 35 -5.68 -1.63 -16.33
C GLN A 35 -6.06 -1.88 -14.86
N LEU A 36 -7.11 -1.23 -14.37
CA LEU A 36 -7.68 -1.51 -13.05
C LEU A 36 -8.39 -2.88 -13.09
N ILE A 37 -7.94 -3.81 -12.25
CA ILE A 37 -8.49 -5.17 -12.15
C ILE A 37 -9.61 -5.22 -11.11
N GLY A 38 -9.46 -4.50 -10.02
CA GLY A 38 -10.44 -4.45 -8.95
C GLY A 38 -9.95 -3.64 -7.75
N THR A 39 -10.86 -3.43 -6.82
CA THR A 39 -10.61 -2.68 -5.59
C THR A 39 -11.06 -3.47 -4.36
N PHE A 40 -10.49 -3.14 -3.22
CA PHE A 40 -10.93 -3.59 -1.90
C PHE A 40 -10.88 -2.38 -0.95
N SER A 41 -11.90 -2.21 -0.12
CA SER A 41 -11.91 -1.16 0.90
C SER A 41 -12.68 -1.61 2.13
N ALA A 42 -12.24 -1.17 3.30
CA ALA A 42 -12.95 -1.40 4.55
C ALA A 42 -12.70 -0.28 5.56
N ASN A 43 -13.74 0.09 6.29
CA ASN A 43 -13.66 0.89 7.50
C ASN A 43 -13.66 -0.06 8.70
N LEU A 44 -12.76 0.15 9.64
CA LEU A 44 -12.49 -0.82 10.69
C LEU A 44 -12.94 -0.32 12.07
N GLU A 45 -13.39 -1.25 12.90
CA GLU A 45 -13.49 -1.03 14.34
C GLU A 45 -12.10 -0.76 14.92
N LEU A 46 -12.07 0.00 16.02
CA LEU A 46 -10.81 0.29 16.74
C LEU A 46 -10.29 -0.97 17.42
N LEU A 47 -8.98 -1.08 17.53
CA LEU A 47 -8.38 -2.12 18.37
C LEU A 47 -8.76 -1.89 19.84
N PRO A 48 -9.05 -2.95 20.62
CA PRO A 48 -9.61 -2.81 21.97
C PRO A 48 -8.80 -1.92 22.93
N ASP A 49 -7.47 -1.97 22.86
CA ASP A 49 -6.59 -1.22 23.77
C ASP A 49 -5.88 -0.03 23.12
N ALA A 50 -6.18 0.25 21.84
CA ALA A 50 -5.57 1.34 21.12
C ALA A 50 -6.19 2.70 21.50
N LYS A 51 -5.39 3.74 21.39
CA LYS A 51 -5.81 5.13 21.64
C LYS A 51 -5.29 6.04 20.54
N GLY A 52 -6.14 6.94 20.07
CA GLY A 52 -5.74 7.92 19.07
C GLY A 52 -4.57 8.79 19.54
N HIS A 53 -3.57 8.96 18.69
CA HIS A 53 -2.42 9.82 18.98
C HIS A 53 -2.85 11.29 19.02
N PRO A 54 -2.47 12.08 20.04
CA PRO A 54 -3.01 13.45 20.23
C PRO A 54 -2.84 14.37 19.02
N LEU A 55 -1.69 14.34 18.35
CA LEU A 55 -1.45 15.17 17.16
C LEU A 55 -2.25 14.68 15.96
N THR A 56 -2.37 13.37 15.75
CA THR A 56 -3.17 12.78 14.68
C THR A 56 -4.66 13.09 14.88
N MET A 57 -5.15 12.96 16.12
CA MET A 57 -6.52 13.30 16.45
C MET A 57 -6.82 14.81 16.35
N LYS A 58 -5.80 15.66 16.54
CA LYS A 58 -5.94 17.10 16.27
C LYS A 58 -6.06 17.38 14.77
N TRP A 59 -5.30 16.67 13.94
CA TRP A 59 -5.39 16.78 12.48
C TRP A 59 -6.76 16.27 11.97
N TRP A 60 -7.25 15.13 12.44
CA TRP A 60 -8.57 14.61 12.08
C TRP A 60 -9.71 15.62 12.31
N LYS A 61 -9.57 16.50 13.31
CA LYS A 61 -10.56 17.57 13.53
C LYS A 61 -10.58 18.63 12.42
N THR A 62 -9.54 18.69 11.59
CA THR A 62 -9.49 19.58 10.42
C THR A 62 -10.05 18.94 9.16
N GLU A 63 -10.27 17.61 9.20
CA GLU A 63 -10.78 16.80 8.09
C GLU A 63 -12.11 16.09 8.48
N PRO A 64 -13.17 16.82 8.79
CA PRO A 64 -14.40 16.24 9.36
C PRO A 64 -15.15 15.31 8.38
N GLU A 65 -15.09 15.59 7.08
CA GLU A 65 -15.74 14.77 6.04
C GLU A 65 -15.00 13.42 5.87
N ALA A 66 -13.68 13.45 5.75
CA ALA A 66 -12.87 12.25 5.69
C ALA A 66 -12.97 11.42 6.97
N TRP A 67 -12.98 12.08 8.15
CA TRP A 67 -13.24 11.39 9.42
C TRP A 67 -14.61 10.71 9.42
N ALA A 68 -15.66 11.39 8.97
CA ALA A 68 -17.01 10.80 8.92
C ALA A 68 -17.03 9.59 7.94
N ALA A 69 -16.37 9.70 6.80
CA ALA A 69 -16.29 8.62 5.81
C ALA A 69 -15.62 7.37 6.37
N CYS A 70 -14.46 7.49 7.04
CA CYS A 70 -13.74 6.36 7.60
C CYS A 70 -14.39 5.76 8.87
N ARG A 71 -15.48 6.36 9.39
CA ARG A 71 -16.20 5.87 10.59
C ARG A 71 -17.61 5.37 10.29
N GLN A 72 -17.96 5.14 9.01
CA GLN A 72 -19.22 4.52 8.59
C GLN A 72 -19.02 3.01 8.39
N ASP A 73 -20.08 2.23 8.58
CA ASP A 73 -20.14 0.80 8.27
C ASP A 73 -18.92 0.00 8.77
N LEU A 74 -18.58 0.20 10.04
CA LEU A 74 -17.39 -0.38 10.66
C LEU A 74 -17.41 -1.89 10.67
N GLN A 75 -16.30 -2.51 10.28
CA GLN A 75 -16.12 -3.94 10.18
C GLN A 75 -15.06 -4.45 11.17
N ASP A 76 -15.21 -5.72 11.59
CA ASP A 76 -14.23 -6.38 12.42
C ASP A 76 -12.87 -6.55 11.70
N PRO A 77 -11.77 -6.00 12.23
CA PRO A 77 -10.46 -6.05 11.58
C PRO A 77 -9.98 -7.47 11.24
N LYS A 78 -10.31 -8.45 12.07
CA LYS A 78 -9.91 -9.85 11.85
C LYS A 78 -10.63 -10.46 10.64
N THR A 79 -11.90 -10.14 10.49
CA THR A 79 -12.72 -10.59 9.36
C THR A 79 -12.23 -9.97 8.08
N GLU A 80 -12.05 -8.64 8.07
CA GLU A 80 -11.64 -7.90 6.87
C GLU A 80 -10.22 -8.26 6.41
N MET A 81 -9.28 -8.47 7.33
CA MET A 81 -7.94 -8.92 6.93
C MET A 81 -7.95 -10.30 6.28
N LYS A 82 -8.82 -11.21 6.72
CA LYS A 82 -8.97 -12.53 6.07
C LYS A 82 -9.54 -12.39 4.65
N GLU A 83 -10.56 -11.57 4.48
CA GLU A 83 -11.16 -11.34 3.16
C GLU A 83 -10.18 -10.58 2.23
N TYR A 84 -9.44 -9.60 2.74
CA TYR A 84 -8.40 -8.90 2.00
C TYR A 84 -7.30 -9.85 1.49
N VAL A 85 -6.75 -10.70 2.37
CA VAL A 85 -5.72 -11.68 1.97
C VAL A 85 -6.26 -12.63 0.91
N LYS A 86 -7.51 -13.09 1.03
CA LYS A 86 -8.16 -13.91 0.00
C LYS A 86 -8.32 -13.16 -1.33
N TRP A 87 -8.70 -11.88 -1.26
CA TRP A 87 -8.85 -11.04 -2.44
C TRP A 87 -7.52 -10.87 -3.18
N VAL A 88 -6.44 -10.51 -2.46
CA VAL A 88 -5.10 -10.39 -3.05
C VAL A 88 -4.63 -11.70 -3.69
N LYS A 89 -4.84 -12.83 -3.01
CA LYS A 89 -4.46 -14.16 -3.54
C LYS A 89 -5.22 -14.58 -4.80
N LYS A 90 -6.38 -14.00 -5.07
CA LYS A 90 -7.17 -14.25 -6.29
C LYS A 90 -6.77 -13.36 -7.47
N LEU A 91 -5.92 -12.38 -7.27
CA LEU A 91 -5.45 -11.52 -8.37
C LEU A 91 -4.69 -12.36 -9.42
N PRO A 92 -4.79 -12.00 -10.71
CA PRO A 92 -4.28 -12.84 -11.81
C PRO A 92 -2.76 -12.70 -12.03
N GLY A 93 -1.97 -12.58 -10.96
CA GLY A 93 -0.52 -12.44 -11.02
C GLY A 93 0.13 -12.37 -9.65
N LYS A 94 1.43 -12.04 -9.61
CA LYS A 94 2.16 -11.81 -8.36
C LYS A 94 1.86 -10.41 -7.84
N ALA A 95 1.23 -10.32 -6.68
CA ALA A 95 0.90 -9.03 -6.07
C ALA A 95 2.16 -8.32 -5.55
N VAL A 96 2.30 -7.05 -5.92
CA VAL A 96 3.32 -6.12 -5.41
C VAL A 96 2.61 -5.02 -4.65
N PHE A 97 2.92 -4.85 -3.37
CA PHE A 97 2.39 -3.76 -2.57
C PHE A 97 3.02 -2.43 -3.03
N VAL A 98 2.20 -1.42 -3.26
CA VAL A 98 2.63 -0.09 -3.70
C VAL A 98 1.97 0.97 -2.84
N ALA A 99 2.74 1.95 -2.33
CA ALA A 99 2.17 3.08 -1.57
C ALA A 99 3.08 4.33 -1.59
N TYR A 100 2.55 5.46 -1.10
CA TYR A 100 3.23 6.76 -1.14
C TYR A 100 3.13 7.55 0.18
N PRO A 101 4.11 7.43 1.11
CA PRO A 101 5.26 6.52 1.14
C PRO A 101 4.88 5.14 1.70
N ALA A 102 5.43 4.08 1.17
CA ALA A 102 5.10 2.72 1.60
C ALA A 102 5.47 2.42 3.07
N GLY A 103 6.39 3.16 3.64
CA GLY A 103 6.82 2.96 5.03
C GLY A 103 5.70 3.10 6.05
N PHE A 104 4.67 3.91 5.80
CA PHE A 104 3.50 4.06 6.67
C PHE A 104 2.47 2.97 6.37
N ASP A 105 1.94 2.94 5.15
CA ASP A 105 0.84 2.06 4.76
C ASP A 105 1.20 0.59 4.90
N PHE A 106 2.38 0.21 4.42
CA PHE A 106 2.85 -1.17 4.54
C PHE A 106 3.05 -1.60 5.98
N THR A 107 3.52 -0.71 6.87
CA THR A 107 3.68 -1.02 8.29
C THR A 107 2.34 -1.39 8.93
N PHE A 108 1.28 -0.61 8.67
CA PHE A 108 -0.05 -0.90 9.17
C PHE A 108 -0.61 -2.18 8.55
N MET A 109 -0.63 -2.28 7.23
CA MET A 109 -1.19 -3.43 6.53
C MET A 109 -0.46 -4.73 6.88
N PHE A 110 0.87 -4.72 6.90
CA PHE A 110 1.66 -5.90 7.25
C PHE A 110 1.38 -6.36 8.68
N TRP A 111 1.37 -5.43 9.64
CA TRP A 111 1.08 -5.75 11.03
C TRP A 111 -0.34 -6.32 11.21
N TYR A 112 -1.36 -5.72 10.58
CA TYR A 112 -2.74 -6.21 10.66
C TYR A 112 -2.89 -7.59 10.00
N MET A 113 -2.32 -7.81 8.82
CA MET A 113 -2.33 -9.11 8.17
C MET A 113 -1.66 -10.17 9.06
N MET A 114 -0.45 -9.91 9.55
CA MET A 114 0.27 -10.87 10.41
C MET A 114 -0.47 -11.12 11.72
N LYS A 115 -1.01 -10.08 12.37
CA LYS A 115 -1.77 -10.22 13.63
C LYS A 115 -3.02 -11.08 13.47
N PHE A 116 -3.77 -10.89 12.41
CA PHE A 116 -5.10 -11.48 12.27
C PHE A 116 -5.15 -12.72 11.38
N THR A 117 -4.17 -12.91 10.50
CA THR A 117 -4.15 -14.06 9.56
C THR A 117 -2.89 -14.90 9.67
N GLY A 118 -1.80 -14.36 10.23
CA GLY A 118 -0.49 -15.01 10.30
C GLY A 118 0.28 -15.01 8.98
N GLU A 119 -0.21 -14.35 7.93
CA GLU A 119 0.42 -14.35 6.61
C GLU A 119 0.31 -13.01 5.89
N SER A 120 1.21 -12.74 4.94
CA SER A 120 1.14 -11.61 4.03
C SER A 120 1.33 -12.10 2.58
N PRO A 121 0.38 -11.79 1.67
CA PRO A 121 0.49 -12.16 0.26
C PRO A 121 1.55 -11.34 -0.50
N PHE A 122 2.11 -10.29 0.13
CA PHE A 122 3.14 -9.40 -0.44
C PHE A 122 4.55 -9.76 0.00
N SER A 123 4.75 -10.88 0.73
CA SER A 123 6.02 -11.18 1.38
C SER A 123 6.43 -10.07 2.38
N TRP A 124 7.70 -9.68 2.38
CA TRP A 124 8.32 -8.75 3.34
C TRP A 124 8.62 -7.37 2.75
N SER A 125 8.20 -7.12 1.51
CA SER A 125 8.61 -5.93 0.76
C SER A 125 7.43 -5.17 0.20
N ALA A 126 7.65 -3.87 0.03
CA ALA A 126 6.74 -2.95 -0.63
C ALA A 126 7.53 -2.07 -1.60
N LEU A 127 6.89 -1.68 -2.70
CA LEU A 127 7.41 -0.68 -3.60
C LEU A 127 7.06 0.70 -3.06
N ASP A 128 8.08 1.49 -2.71
CA ASP A 128 7.92 2.86 -2.26
C ASP A 128 7.90 3.81 -3.44
N MET A 129 6.74 4.39 -3.72
CA MET A 129 6.56 5.31 -4.83
C MET A 129 7.36 6.60 -4.67
N LYS A 130 7.58 7.06 -3.44
CA LYS A 130 8.36 8.27 -3.20
C LYS A 130 9.82 8.10 -3.59
N THR A 131 10.41 6.94 -3.31
CA THR A 131 11.75 6.56 -3.75
C THR A 131 11.79 6.40 -5.27
N PHE A 132 10.77 5.81 -5.85
CA PHE A 132 10.65 5.67 -7.30
C PHE A 132 10.54 7.04 -8.00
N ALA A 133 9.74 7.96 -7.45
CA ALA A 133 9.65 9.34 -7.92
C ALA A 133 11.00 10.08 -7.85
N MET A 134 11.79 9.86 -6.79
CA MET A 134 13.14 10.39 -6.66
C MET A 134 14.03 9.90 -7.81
N ALA A 135 14.01 8.61 -8.11
CA ALA A 135 14.82 8.01 -9.17
C ALA A 135 14.43 8.52 -10.56
N LEU A 136 13.14 8.73 -10.81
CA LEU A 136 12.65 9.20 -12.11
C LEU A 136 12.84 10.71 -12.33
N SER A 137 12.61 11.52 -11.30
CA SER A 137 12.64 12.98 -11.40
C SER A 137 14.04 13.58 -11.18
N GLY A 138 14.94 12.84 -10.52
CA GLY A 138 16.22 13.37 -10.04
C GLY A 138 16.10 14.38 -8.88
N LEU A 139 14.89 14.59 -8.34
CA LEU A 139 14.67 15.47 -7.20
C LEU A 139 15.21 14.82 -5.91
N PRO A 140 15.67 15.63 -4.93
CA PRO A 140 15.98 15.11 -3.61
C PRO A 140 14.75 14.44 -2.96
N TYR A 141 14.94 13.34 -2.23
CA TYR A 141 13.85 12.54 -1.61
C TYR A 141 12.82 13.38 -0.83
N ARG A 142 13.29 14.37 -0.05
CA ARG A 142 12.38 15.26 0.71
C ARG A 142 11.56 16.21 -0.18
N SER A 143 11.97 16.41 -1.42
CA SER A 143 11.26 17.21 -2.41
C SER A 143 10.27 16.41 -3.23
N CYS A 144 10.36 15.06 -3.20
CA CYS A 144 9.39 14.18 -3.86
C CYS A 144 8.10 14.13 -3.04
N ILE A 145 7.30 15.18 -3.17
CA ILE A 145 5.93 15.29 -2.64
C ILE A 145 5.00 15.60 -3.81
N LYS A 146 3.78 15.07 -3.81
CA LYS A 146 2.84 15.17 -4.94
C LYS A 146 2.75 16.56 -5.57
N PRO A 147 2.64 17.69 -4.81
CA PRO A 147 2.58 19.04 -5.40
C PRO A 147 3.84 19.49 -6.18
N LYS A 148 4.97 18.82 -6.00
CA LYS A 148 6.25 19.16 -6.67
C LYS A 148 6.61 18.22 -7.80
N LEU A 149 5.88 17.14 -7.99
CA LEU A 149 6.08 16.22 -9.10
C LEU A 149 5.54 16.82 -10.41
N PRO A 150 6.03 16.34 -11.58
CA PRO A 150 5.51 16.76 -12.88
C PRO A 150 4.00 16.54 -12.97
N LYS A 151 3.27 17.56 -13.42
CA LYS A 151 1.79 17.50 -13.46
C LYS A 151 1.26 16.49 -14.46
N ASP A 152 1.99 16.21 -15.51
CA ASP A 152 1.67 15.20 -16.52
C ASP A 152 1.77 13.75 -16.02
N TRP A 153 2.29 13.54 -14.79
CA TRP A 153 2.24 12.24 -14.14
C TRP A 153 0.89 11.94 -13.51
N PHE A 154 0.06 12.94 -13.30
CA PHE A 154 -1.23 12.81 -12.60
C PHE A 154 -2.39 12.72 -13.58
N ASP A 155 -3.33 11.84 -13.28
CA ASP A 155 -4.66 11.86 -13.87
C ASP A 155 -5.54 12.88 -13.10
N ASP A 156 -6.68 13.22 -13.68
CA ASP A 156 -7.69 14.08 -13.02
C ASP A 156 -8.54 13.23 -12.05
N LEU A 157 -7.89 12.80 -10.97
CA LEU A 157 -8.51 12.01 -9.90
C LEU A 157 -8.45 12.76 -8.58
N PRO A 158 -9.49 12.66 -7.73
CA PRO A 158 -9.54 13.36 -6.45
C PRO A 158 -8.53 12.77 -5.44
N HIS A 159 -8.02 13.64 -4.55
CA HIS A 159 -7.31 13.27 -3.34
C HIS A 159 -8.11 13.82 -2.15
N THR A 160 -8.75 12.96 -1.39
CA THR A 160 -9.84 13.36 -0.47
C THR A 160 -9.62 12.90 0.98
N HIS A 161 -8.52 12.19 1.28
CA HIS A 161 -8.33 11.45 2.54
C HIS A 161 -9.42 10.40 2.79
N VAL A 162 -10.05 9.92 1.71
CA VAL A 162 -10.86 8.70 1.70
C VAL A 162 -10.00 7.62 1.06
N ALA A 163 -9.69 6.58 1.80
CA ALA A 163 -8.67 5.60 1.41
C ALA A 163 -8.85 5.03 -0.02
N LEU A 164 -10.10 4.85 -0.49
CA LEU A 164 -10.33 4.34 -1.85
C LEU A 164 -9.99 5.36 -2.94
N ASP A 165 -10.36 6.62 -2.76
CA ASP A 165 -10.02 7.68 -3.72
C ASP A 165 -8.51 7.83 -3.82
N ASP A 166 -7.84 7.83 -2.66
CA ASP A 166 -6.39 8.01 -2.57
C ASP A 166 -5.64 6.79 -3.11
N ALA A 167 -6.14 5.56 -2.89
CA ALA A 167 -5.58 4.34 -3.48
C ALA A 167 -5.72 4.31 -5.02
N LEU A 168 -6.82 4.82 -5.56
CA LEU A 168 -7.04 4.94 -7.01
C LEU A 168 -6.13 6.01 -7.62
N GLU A 169 -6.06 7.20 -7.03
CA GLU A 169 -5.21 8.30 -7.49
C GLU A 169 -3.73 7.91 -7.50
N GLN A 170 -3.23 7.37 -6.40
CA GLN A 170 -1.82 6.98 -6.34
C GLN A 170 -1.51 5.74 -7.20
N GLY A 171 -2.47 4.84 -7.43
CA GLY A 171 -2.29 3.71 -8.33
C GLY A 171 -2.17 4.16 -9.79
N ALA A 172 -2.99 5.11 -10.22
CA ALA A 172 -2.89 5.72 -11.54
C ALA A 172 -1.56 6.48 -11.71
N LEU A 173 -1.16 7.28 -10.70
CA LEU A 173 0.15 7.95 -10.66
C LEU A 173 1.29 6.92 -10.79
N PHE A 174 1.25 5.82 -10.03
CA PHE A 174 2.27 4.77 -10.11
C PHE A 174 2.38 4.21 -11.54
N CYS A 175 1.26 3.89 -12.18
CA CYS A 175 1.26 3.34 -13.54
C CYS A 175 1.85 4.33 -14.56
N ASN A 176 1.57 5.63 -14.42
CA ASN A 176 2.17 6.67 -15.26
C ASN A 176 3.69 6.74 -15.06
N MET A 177 4.17 6.70 -13.82
CA MET A 177 5.59 6.64 -13.48
C MET A 177 6.26 5.38 -14.04
N LEU A 178 5.59 4.22 -13.96
CA LEU A 178 6.08 2.95 -14.48
C LEU A 178 6.21 3.00 -16.02
N SER A 179 5.22 3.57 -16.69
CA SER A 179 5.25 3.78 -18.16
C SER A 179 6.43 4.68 -18.57
N LEU A 180 6.64 5.78 -17.86
CA LEU A 180 7.77 6.67 -18.09
C LEU A 180 9.12 5.95 -17.90
N TRP A 181 9.25 5.17 -16.83
CA TRP A 181 10.45 4.37 -16.59
C TRP A 181 10.72 3.39 -17.73
N GLN A 182 9.68 2.71 -18.24
CA GLN A 182 9.79 1.79 -19.37
C GLN A 182 10.26 2.53 -20.65
N GLN A 183 9.72 3.71 -20.92
CA GLN A 183 10.16 4.56 -22.05
C GLN A 183 11.63 4.97 -21.93
N HIS A 184 12.07 5.35 -20.72
CA HIS A 184 13.49 5.69 -20.48
C HIS A 184 14.41 4.48 -20.71
N ARG A 185 14.00 3.27 -20.28
CA ARG A 185 14.76 2.04 -20.55
C ARG A 185 14.90 1.76 -22.05
N GLN A 186 13.82 1.91 -22.81
CA GLN A 186 13.83 1.74 -24.26
C GLN A 186 14.76 2.74 -24.94
N ALA A 187 14.71 4.01 -24.54
CA ALA A 187 15.58 5.06 -25.06
C ALA A 187 17.08 4.79 -24.79
N LEU A 188 17.40 4.09 -23.71
CA LEU A 188 18.75 3.65 -23.35
C LEU A 188 19.16 2.32 -24.03
N GLY A 189 18.28 1.72 -24.85
CA GLY A 189 18.54 0.41 -25.47
C GLY A 189 18.58 -0.77 -24.49
N LEU A 190 18.03 -0.60 -23.28
CA LEU A 190 17.94 -1.64 -22.30
C LEU A 190 16.81 -2.62 -22.66
N PRO A 191 17.04 -3.95 -22.56
CA PRO A 191 16.02 -4.92 -22.91
C PRO A 191 14.77 -4.76 -22.05
N ASN A 192 13.60 -4.85 -22.68
CA ASN A 192 12.30 -4.88 -21.98
C ASN A 192 12.03 -6.24 -21.29
N GLU A 193 12.90 -7.20 -21.49
CA GLU A 193 12.73 -8.49 -20.84
C GLU A 193 12.90 -8.35 -19.34
N VAL A 194 11.81 -8.60 -18.64
CA VAL A 194 11.85 -9.03 -17.25
C VAL A 194 12.82 -10.23 -17.22
N MET A 195 13.96 -10.11 -16.51
CA MET A 195 14.81 -11.27 -16.25
C MET A 195 13.89 -12.44 -15.89
N PRO A 196 14.08 -13.65 -16.47
CA PRO A 196 13.29 -14.79 -16.10
C PRO A 196 13.28 -14.87 -14.58
N ALA A 197 12.09 -15.03 -14.00
CA ALA A 197 11.96 -15.10 -12.55
C ALA A 197 12.97 -16.16 -12.06
N VAL A 198 13.99 -15.72 -11.34
CA VAL A 198 14.80 -16.62 -10.54
C VAL A 198 13.78 -17.27 -9.62
N GLU A 199 13.55 -18.58 -9.77
CA GLU A 199 12.72 -19.30 -8.82
C GLU A 199 13.27 -18.96 -7.43
N PRO A 200 12.44 -18.57 -6.46
CA PRO A 200 12.94 -18.29 -5.13
C PRO A 200 13.57 -19.61 -4.64
N GLU A 201 14.87 -19.65 -4.56
CA GLU A 201 15.54 -20.54 -3.62
C GLU A 201 14.83 -20.30 -2.29
N GLU A 202 14.26 -21.34 -1.69
CA GLU A 202 13.61 -21.22 -0.38
C GLU A 202 14.58 -20.51 0.55
N ALA A 203 14.40 -19.20 0.72
CA ALA A 203 15.20 -18.41 1.62
C ALA A 203 14.84 -18.87 3.04
N ALA A 204 15.54 -19.88 3.49
CA ALA A 204 15.61 -20.22 4.89
C ALA A 204 16.04 -18.94 5.62
N VAL A 205 15.11 -18.32 6.34
CA VAL A 205 15.41 -17.18 7.21
C VAL A 205 16.40 -17.67 8.26
N PRO A 206 17.66 -17.20 8.26
CA PRO A 206 18.60 -17.61 9.29
C PRO A 206 18.11 -17.04 10.63
N GLY A 207 17.69 -17.89 11.55
CA GLY A 207 17.59 -17.53 12.96
C GLY A 207 16.22 -17.31 13.58
N VAL A 208 15.10 -17.71 12.98
CA VAL A 208 13.82 -17.78 13.68
C VAL A 208 13.41 -19.24 13.84
N SER A 209 13.92 -19.87 14.88
CA SER A 209 13.40 -21.14 15.37
C SER A 209 12.17 -20.87 16.23
N PRO A 210 10.99 -21.46 15.95
CA PRO A 210 9.84 -21.34 16.85
C PRO A 210 10.09 -22.22 18.07
N ARG A 211 10.66 -21.66 19.12
CA ARG A 211 10.54 -22.27 20.46
C ARG A 211 9.26 -21.76 21.08
N ILE A 212 8.20 -22.46 20.88
CA ILE A 212 7.09 -22.49 21.82
C ILE A 212 7.34 -23.73 22.67
N SER A 213 7.93 -23.55 23.83
CA SER A 213 7.87 -24.53 24.91
C SER A 213 6.57 -24.29 25.66
N SER A 214 5.73 -25.32 25.66
CA SER A 214 4.63 -25.51 26.59
C SER A 214 5.14 -25.51 28.04
N GLU A 215 4.63 -24.61 28.86
CA GLU A 215 4.29 -24.80 30.27
C GLU A 215 3.09 -23.90 30.60
#